data_b2c2268a22a6993aa736dbe89a15d804
#
_entry.id   b2c2268a22a6993aa736dbe89a15d804
#
_cell.length_a   1.000
_cell.length_b   1.000
_cell.length_c   1.000
_cell.angle_alpha   90.00
_cell.angle_beta   90.00
_cell.angle_gamma   90.00
#
_symmetry.space_group_name_H-M   'P 1'
#
loop_
_entity.id
_entity.type
_entity.pdbx_description
1 polymer ?
#
loop_
_entity_poly.entity_id
_entity_poly.type
_entity_poly.pdbx_seq_one_letter_code
_entity_poly.pdbx_strand_id
1 'polypeptide(L)'
;MKTTHAYIKIALPLLAAAMFTAASPRSDTYSWTNFQSDIAGVAQHVDPNLVNPWGMAAGSTGTIWVSDNGTGVSTLYNQDGTAVPLVVEIPTAKQNRGTGNPTGIVFNDTGFFPVTLNGTSASALFIFVSEDGSISGWNPTLDQTHAIIAVDNGTNHGVNRAIYKGATLGVANGHNFLYATDFHTGKVETYDENFHQVNPSGFVDPNLPAGYGPFGIRNFNGEIFVTYAKQDAKREDDVPGPGFGFVNVFDTSGNFLRRLVSNGNLNAPWGLAEVDGELWVGNFGDGLINVYDPITGAFIETLMRADGTPLQFDGLWDMLPLGNGVYFTAGIADEAHGLFGIITED
;
A
#
# COMPACT_ATOMS: atom_id res chain seq x y z
N MET A 1 4.72 14.83 85.80
CA MET A 1 4.06 15.09 84.50
C MET A 1 5.15 15.36 83.51
N LYS A 2 5.39 14.40 82.61
CA LYS A 2 6.35 14.52 81.50
C LYS A 2 5.54 14.67 80.22
N THR A 3 5.61 15.81 79.56
CA THR A 3 4.96 16.13 78.30
C THR A 3 5.86 15.67 77.19
N THR A 4 5.35 14.66 76.37
CA THR A 4 6.01 14.15 75.18
C THR A 4 5.54 14.93 73.97
N HIS A 5 6.43 15.61 73.25
CA HIS A 5 6.14 16.30 72.03
C HIS A 5 6.35 15.31 70.86
N ALA A 6 5.29 15.04 70.07
CA ALA A 6 5.36 14.25 68.86
C ALA A 6 5.66 15.17 67.67
N TYR A 7 6.77 14.93 66.99
CA TYR A 7 7.10 15.60 65.73
C TYR A 7 6.46 14.83 64.55
N ILE A 8 5.56 15.49 63.84
CA ILE A 8 4.99 15.00 62.56
C ILE A 8 6.00 15.35 61.46
N LYS A 9 6.56 14.34 60.83
CA LYS A 9 7.35 14.47 59.60
C LYS A 9 6.40 14.53 58.39
N ILE A 10 6.28 15.69 57.77
CA ILE A 10 5.59 15.87 56.49
C ILE A 10 6.59 15.48 55.40
N ALA A 11 6.31 14.38 54.71
CA ALA A 11 7.03 13.98 53.49
C ALA A 11 6.43 14.73 52.30
N LEU A 12 7.19 15.63 51.67
CA LEU A 12 6.84 16.22 50.36
C LEU A 12 7.05 15.17 49.25
N PRO A 13 6.09 14.95 48.37
CA PRO A 13 6.33 14.13 47.20
C PRO A 13 7.23 14.91 46.23
N LEU A 14 8.33 14.29 45.82
CA LEU A 14 9.18 14.76 44.72
C LEU A 14 8.39 14.52 43.42
N LEU A 15 7.93 15.61 42.81
CA LEU A 15 7.39 15.56 41.43
C LEU A 15 8.59 15.42 40.47
N ALA A 16 8.79 14.22 39.90
CA ALA A 16 9.73 14.03 38.81
C ALA A 16 9.10 14.66 37.56
N ALA A 17 9.55 15.83 37.17
CA ALA A 17 9.25 16.40 35.86
C ALA A 17 9.96 15.58 34.81
N ALA A 18 9.21 14.78 34.04
CA ALA A 18 9.70 14.19 32.83
C ALA A 18 9.99 15.32 31.83
N MET A 19 11.28 15.60 31.61
CA MET A 19 11.69 16.47 30.51
C MET A 19 11.45 15.70 29.21
N PHE A 20 10.37 16.02 28.50
CA PHE A 20 10.26 15.72 27.11
C PHE A 20 11.31 16.56 26.38
N THR A 21 12.43 15.96 26.00
CA THR A 21 13.30 16.54 24.99
C THR A 21 12.52 16.51 23.70
N ALA A 22 12.06 17.67 23.25
CA ALA A 22 11.61 17.81 21.87
C ALA A 22 12.78 17.35 20.99
N ALA A 23 12.58 16.31 20.20
CA ALA A 23 13.55 15.93 19.18
C ALA A 23 13.78 17.17 18.30
N SER A 24 15.04 17.49 18.05
CA SER A 24 15.37 18.50 17.05
C SER A 24 14.71 18.09 15.74
N PRO A 25 14.12 19.01 14.96
CA PRO A 25 13.63 18.66 13.66
C PRO A 25 14.76 18.00 12.87
N ARG A 26 14.51 16.80 12.34
CA ARG A 26 15.41 16.09 11.45
C ARG A 26 15.64 17.03 10.25
N SER A 27 16.88 17.19 9.86
CA SER A 27 17.25 18.04 8.73
C SER A 27 17.51 17.18 7.50
N ASP A 28 16.97 15.97 7.46
CA ASP A 28 17.19 15.03 6.39
C ASP A 28 16.54 15.55 5.11
N THR A 29 17.29 15.51 4.04
CA THR A 29 16.82 15.92 2.72
C THR A 29 16.89 14.71 1.78
N TYR A 30 16.02 14.74 0.79
CA TYR A 30 15.84 13.62 -0.11
C TYR A 30 15.97 14.07 -1.55
N SER A 31 16.58 13.21 -2.34
CA SER A 31 16.64 13.28 -3.79
C SER A 31 16.01 12.04 -4.42
N TRP A 32 15.79 12.07 -5.73
CA TRP A 32 15.27 10.92 -6.44
C TRP A 32 15.90 10.75 -7.81
N THR A 33 15.85 9.53 -8.30
CA THR A 33 16.24 9.19 -9.66
C THR A 33 15.07 8.53 -10.37
N ASN A 34 14.67 9.08 -11.53
CA ASN A 34 13.69 8.46 -12.42
C ASN A 34 14.38 7.40 -13.26
N PHE A 35 14.01 6.15 -13.10
CA PHE A 35 14.59 5.02 -13.83
C PHE A 35 13.86 4.73 -15.13
N GLN A 36 12.53 4.63 -15.08
CA GLN A 36 11.70 4.26 -16.21
C GLN A 36 10.49 5.19 -16.34
N SER A 37 10.09 5.47 -17.58
CA SER A 37 8.83 6.15 -17.94
C SER A 37 8.43 5.68 -19.34
N ASP A 38 7.15 5.76 -19.66
CA ASP A 38 6.66 5.60 -21.04
C ASP A 38 6.95 6.82 -21.93
N ILE A 39 7.35 7.95 -21.31
CA ILE A 39 7.68 9.20 -22.01
C ILE A 39 9.19 9.35 -22.17
N ALA A 40 9.64 9.55 -23.39
CA ALA A 40 11.04 9.80 -23.68
C ALA A 40 11.55 11.11 -23.02
N GLY A 41 12.71 11.04 -22.35
CA GLY A 41 13.38 12.18 -21.72
C GLY A 41 12.87 12.51 -20.29
N VAL A 42 11.90 11.76 -19.76
CA VAL A 42 11.41 11.92 -18.38
C VAL A 42 12.23 11.07 -17.39
N ALA A 43 12.72 9.93 -17.84
CA ALA A 43 13.51 8.98 -17.05
C ALA A 43 14.78 8.54 -17.81
N GLN A 44 15.63 7.77 -17.14
CA GLN A 44 16.84 7.22 -17.74
C GLN A 44 16.55 6.26 -18.92
N HIS A 45 15.46 5.52 -18.82
CA HIS A 45 15.01 4.54 -19.82
C HIS A 45 13.54 4.74 -20.18
N VAL A 46 13.14 4.21 -21.33
CA VAL A 46 11.75 4.26 -21.81
C VAL A 46 11.19 2.84 -21.84
N ASP A 47 10.08 2.62 -21.10
CA ASP A 47 9.27 1.40 -21.20
C ASP A 47 7.83 1.80 -21.57
N PRO A 48 7.36 1.48 -22.79
CA PRO A 48 6.03 1.85 -23.23
C PRO A 48 4.90 1.11 -22.48
N ASN A 49 5.22 0.09 -21.70
CA ASN A 49 4.25 -0.63 -20.88
C ASN A 49 3.97 0.06 -19.55
N LEU A 50 4.90 0.89 -19.06
CA LEU A 50 4.81 1.56 -17.76
C LEU A 50 3.83 2.74 -17.81
N VAL A 51 2.54 2.46 -17.96
CA VAL A 51 1.47 3.47 -17.95
C VAL A 51 0.63 3.33 -16.69
N ASN A 52 0.48 4.42 -15.94
CA ASN A 52 -0.22 4.44 -14.66
C ASN A 52 0.21 3.28 -13.73
N PRO A 53 1.50 3.17 -13.37
CA PRO A 53 1.99 2.09 -12.53
C PRO A 53 1.54 2.31 -11.07
N TRP A 54 0.89 1.28 -10.49
CA TRP A 54 0.39 1.31 -9.12
C TRP A 54 1.32 0.55 -8.17
N GLY A 55 0.93 -0.65 -7.74
CA GLY A 55 1.61 -1.43 -6.71
C GLY A 55 2.92 -2.05 -7.15
N MET A 56 3.82 -2.23 -6.19
CA MET A 56 5.10 -2.90 -6.36
C MET A 56 5.28 -4.05 -5.38
N ALA A 57 5.97 -5.10 -5.84
CA ALA A 57 6.45 -6.18 -4.96
C ALA A 57 7.84 -6.64 -5.38
N ALA A 58 8.74 -6.83 -4.40
CA ALA A 58 10.04 -7.43 -4.67
C ALA A 58 9.95 -8.95 -4.58
N GLY A 59 10.41 -9.65 -5.61
CA GLY A 59 10.59 -11.10 -5.59
C GLY A 59 11.80 -11.51 -4.74
N SER A 60 11.98 -12.81 -4.52
CA SER A 60 13.07 -13.35 -3.70
C SER A 60 14.48 -13.01 -4.20
N THR A 61 14.63 -12.64 -5.47
CA THR A 61 15.89 -12.21 -6.09
C THR A 61 16.12 -10.70 -6.02
N GLY A 62 15.16 -9.95 -5.46
CA GLY A 62 15.21 -8.49 -5.42
C GLY A 62 14.73 -7.81 -6.71
N THR A 63 14.23 -8.56 -7.70
CA THR A 63 13.57 -8.00 -8.88
C THR A 63 12.25 -7.39 -8.46
N ILE A 64 12.00 -6.15 -8.88
CA ILE A 64 10.80 -5.38 -8.56
C ILE A 64 9.77 -5.61 -9.67
N TRP A 65 8.60 -6.08 -9.29
CA TRP A 65 7.43 -6.25 -10.14
C TRP A 65 6.51 -5.06 -9.95
N VAL A 66 5.96 -4.55 -11.04
CA VAL A 66 5.09 -3.36 -11.06
C VAL A 66 3.76 -3.73 -11.69
N SER A 67 2.67 -3.29 -11.11
CA SER A 67 1.33 -3.38 -11.69
C SER A 67 1.08 -2.17 -12.57
N ASP A 68 1.12 -2.35 -13.90
CA ASP A 68 0.89 -1.28 -14.87
C ASP A 68 -0.60 -1.24 -15.22
N ASN A 69 -1.35 -0.42 -14.47
CA ASN A 69 -2.80 -0.34 -14.56
C ASN A 69 -3.28 0.07 -15.96
N GLY A 70 -2.63 1.06 -16.55
CA GLY A 70 -3.02 1.63 -17.84
C GLY A 70 -2.81 0.69 -19.04
N THR A 71 -1.88 -0.27 -18.95
CA THR A 71 -1.61 -1.25 -20.01
C THR A 71 -2.13 -2.65 -19.70
N GLY A 72 -2.45 -2.92 -18.43
CA GLY A 72 -2.98 -4.22 -17.99
C GLY A 72 -1.93 -5.32 -17.95
N VAL A 73 -0.68 -4.96 -17.69
CA VAL A 73 0.43 -5.89 -17.57
C VAL A 73 1.16 -5.71 -16.24
N SER A 74 2.15 -6.56 -15.99
CA SER A 74 3.16 -6.33 -14.98
C SER A 74 4.53 -6.31 -15.66
N THR A 75 5.26 -5.22 -15.46
CA THR A 75 6.66 -5.06 -15.85
C THR A 75 7.60 -5.37 -14.70
N LEU A 76 8.86 -5.65 -15.03
CA LEU A 76 9.85 -6.07 -14.05
C LEU A 76 11.14 -5.26 -14.21
N TYR A 77 11.69 -4.80 -13.08
CA TYR A 77 12.93 -4.04 -13.07
C TYR A 77 13.91 -4.58 -12.04
N ASN A 78 15.20 -4.48 -12.38
CA ASN A 78 16.28 -4.66 -11.41
C ASN A 78 16.37 -3.43 -10.50
N GLN A 79 17.10 -3.55 -9.39
CA GLN A 79 17.27 -2.45 -8.44
C GLN A 79 18.03 -1.24 -9.02
N ASP A 80 18.79 -1.42 -10.09
CA ASP A 80 19.44 -0.33 -10.84
C ASP A 80 18.52 0.34 -11.88
N GLY A 81 17.25 -0.05 -11.89
CA GLY A 81 16.24 0.48 -12.81
C GLY A 81 16.24 -0.15 -14.19
N THR A 82 17.15 -1.09 -14.51
CA THR A 82 17.16 -1.76 -15.82
C THR A 82 15.98 -2.74 -15.95
N ALA A 83 15.32 -2.75 -17.11
CA ALA A 83 14.20 -3.64 -17.36
C ALA A 83 14.64 -5.10 -17.48
N VAL A 84 13.86 -6.01 -16.91
CA VAL A 84 13.95 -7.45 -17.14
C VAL A 84 13.04 -7.76 -18.34
N PRO A 85 13.50 -8.54 -19.34
CA PRO A 85 12.75 -8.78 -20.58
C PRO A 85 11.62 -9.80 -20.38
N LEU A 86 10.78 -9.57 -19.39
CA LEU A 86 9.56 -10.31 -19.12
C LEU A 86 8.43 -9.30 -18.87
N VAL A 87 7.34 -9.46 -19.58
CA VAL A 87 6.08 -8.73 -19.35
C VAL A 87 5.00 -9.78 -19.14
N VAL A 88 4.24 -9.63 -18.06
CA VAL A 88 3.16 -10.55 -17.70
C VAL A 88 1.82 -9.89 -17.93
N GLU A 89 1.00 -10.44 -18.80
CA GLU A 89 -0.36 -9.97 -19.06
C GLU A 89 -1.28 -10.34 -17.89
N ILE A 90 -2.01 -9.36 -17.37
CA ILE A 90 -2.96 -9.54 -16.27
C ILE A 90 -4.35 -9.71 -16.86
N PRO A 91 -5.01 -10.86 -16.60
CA PRO A 91 -6.32 -11.15 -17.19
C PRO A 91 -7.40 -10.27 -16.58
N THR A 92 -8.37 -9.89 -17.39
CA THR A 92 -9.59 -9.23 -16.93
C THR A 92 -10.62 -10.22 -16.41
N ALA A 93 -11.55 -9.77 -15.57
CA ALA A 93 -12.72 -10.56 -15.17
C ALA A 93 -13.47 -11.12 -16.40
N LYS A 94 -13.97 -12.36 -16.31
CA LYS A 94 -14.40 -13.20 -17.46
C LYS A 94 -15.39 -12.57 -18.44
N GLN A 95 -16.13 -11.57 -18.02
CA GLN A 95 -17.12 -10.93 -18.89
C GLN A 95 -16.62 -9.65 -19.55
N ASN A 96 -15.49 -9.12 -19.12
CA ASN A 96 -14.83 -7.98 -19.73
C ASN A 96 -14.01 -8.46 -20.94
N ARG A 97 -13.65 -7.53 -21.81
CA ARG A 97 -12.77 -7.78 -22.95
C ARG A 97 -11.51 -6.95 -22.82
N GLY A 98 -10.37 -7.55 -23.10
CA GLY A 98 -9.06 -6.92 -23.00
C GLY A 98 -8.28 -7.39 -21.78
N THR A 99 -7.28 -6.63 -21.39
CA THR A 99 -6.46 -6.85 -20.22
C THR A 99 -7.13 -6.29 -18.95
N GLY A 100 -6.73 -6.76 -17.79
CA GLY A 100 -7.16 -6.21 -16.50
C GLY A 100 -6.61 -4.81 -16.24
N ASN A 101 -7.02 -4.24 -15.12
CA ASN A 101 -6.47 -2.99 -14.60
C ASN A 101 -5.82 -3.29 -13.24
N PRO A 102 -4.61 -3.90 -13.21
CA PRO A 102 -3.96 -4.32 -11.98
C PRO A 102 -3.59 -3.11 -11.12
N THR A 103 -3.77 -3.28 -9.80
CA THR A 103 -3.49 -2.27 -8.79
C THR A 103 -2.51 -2.81 -7.75
N GLY A 104 -2.98 -3.43 -6.66
CA GLY A 104 -2.12 -4.06 -5.68
C GLY A 104 -1.47 -5.35 -6.19
N ILE A 105 -0.23 -5.57 -5.79
CA ILE A 105 0.54 -6.79 -6.07
C ILE A 105 1.21 -7.28 -4.79
N VAL A 106 1.32 -8.59 -4.62
CA VAL A 106 2.09 -9.21 -3.54
C VAL A 106 2.97 -10.34 -4.05
N PHE A 107 4.18 -10.42 -3.51
CA PHE A 107 5.03 -11.60 -3.66
C PHE A 107 4.60 -12.66 -2.64
N ASN A 108 4.40 -13.90 -3.08
CA ASN A 108 3.97 -15.00 -2.26
C ASN A 108 5.03 -16.11 -2.22
N ASP A 109 5.68 -16.27 -1.10
CA ASP A 109 6.66 -17.32 -0.81
C ASP A 109 6.10 -18.46 0.08
N THR A 110 4.80 -18.43 0.37
CA THR A 110 4.18 -19.35 1.33
C THR A 110 3.97 -20.77 0.80
N GLY A 111 3.99 -20.95 -0.53
CA GLY A 111 3.65 -22.22 -1.18
C GLY A 111 2.15 -22.52 -1.26
N PHE A 112 1.30 -21.61 -0.77
CA PHE A 112 -0.16 -21.65 -0.88
C PHE A 112 -0.66 -20.76 -2.02
N PHE A 113 -1.97 -20.52 -2.08
CA PHE A 113 -2.64 -19.72 -3.11
C PHE A 113 -2.49 -20.32 -4.52
N PRO A 114 -3.04 -21.54 -4.75
CA PRO A 114 -2.89 -22.22 -6.02
C PRO A 114 -3.71 -21.56 -7.13
N VAL A 115 -3.09 -21.45 -8.31
CA VAL A 115 -3.78 -21.18 -9.57
C VAL A 115 -3.71 -22.39 -10.48
N THR A 116 -4.70 -22.56 -11.37
CA THR A 116 -4.85 -23.77 -12.19
C THR A 116 -5.01 -23.42 -13.65
N LEU A 117 -4.17 -24.02 -14.49
CA LEU A 117 -4.26 -23.92 -15.94
C LEU A 117 -4.26 -25.30 -16.56
N ASN A 118 -5.24 -25.61 -17.42
CA ASN A 118 -5.37 -26.89 -18.13
C ASN A 118 -5.29 -28.13 -17.23
N GLY A 119 -5.82 -28.03 -15.99
CA GLY A 119 -5.83 -29.13 -15.02
C GLY A 119 -4.55 -29.29 -14.21
N THR A 120 -3.55 -28.43 -14.43
CA THR A 120 -2.32 -28.37 -13.62
C THR A 120 -2.40 -27.19 -12.67
N SER A 121 -2.02 -27.41 -11.39
CA SER A 121 -2.04 -26.37 -10.36
C SER A 121 -0.63 -26.10 -9.85
N ALA A 122 -0.35 -24.84 -9.56
CA ALA A 122 0.87 -24.40 -8.88
C ALA A 122 0.54 -23.20 -7.98
N SER A 123 1.33 -23.01 -6.90
CA SER A 123 1.23 -21.83 -6.07
C SER A 123 1.55 -20.57 -6.87
N ALA A 124 0.72 -19.54 -6.80
CA ALA A 124 1.04 -18.23 -7.36
C ALA A 124 2.30 -17.68 -6.68
N LEU A 125 3.30 -17.26 -7.43
CA LEU A 125 4.46 -16.54 -6.90
C LEU A 125 4.18 -15.05 -6.74
N PHE A 126 3.37 -14.49 -7.65
CA PHE A 126 2.85 -13.15 -7.53
C PHE A 126 1.32 -13.19 -7.64
N ILE A 127 0.66 -12.40 -6.80
CA ILE A 127 -0.79 -12.28 -6.79
C ILE A 127 -1.12 -10.82 -7.07
N PHE A 128 -2.04 -10.61 -8.01
CA PHE A 128 -2.50 -9.29 -8.45
C PHE A 128 -3.97 -9.14 -8.11
N VAL A 129 -4.34 -7.94 -7.68
CA VAL A 129 -5.74 -7.52 -7.57
C VAL A 129 -5.99 -6.42 -8.59
N SER A 130 -7.21 -6.33 -9.12
CA SER A 130 -7.54 -5.43 -10.24
C SER A 130 -8.84 -4.67 -9.99
N GLU A 131 -8.96 -3.49 -10.58
CA GLU A 131 -10.16 -2.65 -10.49
C GLU A 131 -11.39 -3.28 -11.14
N ASP A 132 -11.20 -4.21 -12.04
CA ASP A 132 -12.30 -4.97 -12.64
C ASP A 132 -12.91 -6.05 -11.72
N GLY A 133 -12.39 -6.17 -10.47
CA GLY A 133 -12.86 -7.11 -9.45
C GLY A 133 -12.27 -8.50 -9.57
N SER A 134 -11.20 -8.68 -10.34
CA SER A 134 -10.47 -9.95 -10.42
C SER A 134 -9.28 -10.00 -9.45
N ILE A 135 -8.97 -11.23 -8.99
CA ILE A 135 -7.72 -11.58 -8.33
C ILE A 135 -7.07 -12.65 -9.22
N SER A 136 -5.83 -12.44 -9.60
CA SER A 136 -5.09 -13.38 -10.44
C SER A 136 -3.74 -13.73 -9.82
N GLY A 137 -3.21 -14.88 -10.16
CA GLY A 137 -1.90 -15.34 -9.70
C GLY A 137 -1.01 -15.75 -10.86
N TRP A 138 0.27 -15.50 -10.75
CA TRP A 138 1.27 -15.87 -11.74
C TRP A 138 2.23 -16.93 -11.20
N ASN A 139 2.48 -17.95 -12.02
CA ASN A 139 3.53 -18.94 -11.80
C ASN A 139 4.14 -19.35 -13.15
N PRO A 140 5.48 -19.22 -13.35
CA PRO A 140 6.12 -19.49 -14.64
C PRO A 140 6.04 -20.95 -15.09
N THR A 141 5.74 -21.89 -14.19
CA THR A 141 5.60 -23.31 -14.56
C THR A 141 4.27 -23.60 -15.25
N LEU A 142 3.28 -22.72 -15.10
CA LEU A 142 1.97 -22.81 -15.75
C LEU A 142 1.91 -21.97 -17.01
N ASP A 143 2.27 -20.69 -16.90
CA ASP A 143 2.40 -19.76 -18.02
C ASP A 143 3.46 -18.71 -17.68
N GLN A 144 4.37 -18.44 -18.61
CA GLN A 144 5.45 -17.48 -18.35
C GLN A 144 5.01 -16.03 -18.54
N THR A 145 4.00 -15.79 -19.37
CA THR A 145 3.63 -14.46 -19.84
C THR A 145 2.21 -14.03 -19.45
N HIS A 146 1.44 -14.90 -18.80
CA HIS A 146 0.07 -14.60 -18.38
C HIS A 146 -0.17 -15.02 -16.93
N ALA A 147 -0.78 -14.14 -16.16
CA ALA A 147 -1.38 -14.50 -14.87
C ALA A 147 -2.71 -15.24 -15.09
N ILE A 148 -3.15 -15.98 -14.08
CA ILE A 148 -4.33 -16.86 -14.15
C ILE A 148 -5.34 -16.38 -13.12
N ILE A 149 -6.61 -16.19 -13.52
CA ILE A 149 -7.67 -15.79 -12.59
C ILE A 149 -7.89 -16.85 -11.51
N ALA A 150 -7.82 -16.42 -10.26
CA ALA A 150 -8.17 -17.19 -9.07
C ALA A 150 -9.57 -16.81 -8.54
N VAL A 151 -9.91 -15.51 -8.53
CA VAL A 151 -11.21 -15.00 -8.07
C VAL A 151 -11.76 -14.02 -9.10
N ASP A 152 -13.07 -14.08 -9.33
CA ASP A 152 -13.78 -13.20 -10.23
C ASP A 152 -15.02 -12.62 -9.53
N ASN A 153 -14.86 -11.44 -8.93
CA ASN A 153 -15.92 -10.67 -8.26
C ASN A 153 -16.36 -9.45 -9.08
N GLY A 154 -15.91 -9.37 -10.34
CA GLY A 154 -16.22 -8.24 -11.24
C GLY A 154 -17.50 -8.38 -12.03
N THR A 155 -17.92 -9.60 -12.31
CA THR A 155 -18.74 -9.86 -13.49
C THR A 155 -20.26 -9.76 -13.32
N ASN A 156 -20.79 -9.74 -12.12
CA ASN A 156 -22.25 -9.83 -12.00
C ASN A 156 -22.90 -8.65 -11.34
N HIS A 157 -22.40 -7.41 -11.54
CA HIS A 157 -22.44 -7.09 -10.22
C HIS A 157 -22.96 -5.72 -9.87
N GLY A 158 -23.28 -4.92 -10.80
CA GLY A 158 -23.97 -3.69 -10.50
C GLY A 158 -23.41 -3.00 -9.24
N VAL A 159 -24.25 -2.91 -8.23
CA VAL A 159 -23.90 -2.28 -6.95
C VAL A 159 -23.00 -3.10 -6.02
N ASN A 160 -22.73 -4.35 -6.34
CA ASN A 160 -21.93 -5.28 -5.49
C ASN A 160 -20.66 -5.78 -6.16
N ARG A 161 -20.25 -5.21 -7.29
CA ARG A 161 -18.97 -5.54 -7.91
C ARG A 161 -17.82 -5.09 -7.02
N ALA A 162 -16.75 -5.85 -6.97
CA ALA A 162 -15.53 -5.40 -6.32
C ALA A 162 -14.75 -4.45 -7.24
N ILE A 163 -14.07 -3.48 -6.64
CA ILE A 163 -13.04 -2.65 -7.26
C ILE A 163 -11.85 -2.69 -6.33
N TYR A 164 -10.91 -3.58 -6.63
CA TYR A 164 -9.75 -3.76 -5.77
C TYR A 164 -8.70 -2.68 -6.03
N LYS A 165 -8.19 -2.08 -4.96
CA LYS A 165 -7.18 -1.02 -5.03
C LYS A 165 -5.84 -1.42 -4.42
N GLY A 166 -5.80 -2.29 -3.42
CA GLY A 166 -4.58 -2.72 -2.75
C GLY A 166 -4.66 -4.15 -2.25
N ALA A 167 -3.51 -4.78 -2.03
CA ALA A 167 -3.41 -6.13 -1.48
C ALA A 167 -2.20 -6.31 -0.56
N THR A 168 -2.34 -7.19 0.43
CA THR A 168 -1.24 -7.65 1.27
C THR A 168 -1.48 -9.07 1.77
N LEU A 169 -0.41 -9.77 2.16
CA LEU A 169 -0.48 -11.07 2.81
C LEU A 169 -0.29 -10.92 4.32
N GLY A 170 -0.84 -11.86 5.07
CA GLY A 170 -0.59 -11.98 6.51
C GLY A 170 -0.89 -13.36 7.05
N VAL A 171 -0.44 -13.60 8.27
CA VAL A 171 -0.63 -14.88 8.97
C VAL A 171 -1.50 -14.66 10.21
N ALA A 172 -2.59 -15.39 10.32
CA ALA A 172 -3.43 -15.41 11.50
C ALA A 172 -3.70 -16.86 11.94
N ASN A 173 -3.53 -17.15 13.22
CA ASN A 173 -3.76 -18.49 13.79
C ASN A 173 -3.01 -19.62 13.05
N GLY A 174 -1.84 -19.34 12.48
CA GLY A 174 -1.01 -20.29 11.74
C GLY A 174 -1.44 -20.54 10.29
N HIS A 175 -2.40 -19.78 9.75
CA HIS A 175 -2.86 -19.83 8.36
C HIS A 175 -2.51 -18.53 7.63
N ASN A 176 -2.23 -18.65 6.33
CA ASN A 176 -1.95 -17.54 5.46
C ASN A 176 -3.25 -16.96 4.89
N PHE A 177 -3.31 -15.64 4.80
CA PHE A 177 -4.45 -14.93 4.23
C PHE A 177 -3.97 -13.85 3.26
N LEU A 178 -4.75 -13.67 2.20
CA LEU A 178 -4.69 -12.51 1.33
C LEU A 178 -5.78 -11.52 1.77
N TYR A 179 -5.40 -10.27 1.93
CA TYR A 179 -6.31 -9.16 2.19
C TYR A 179 -6.31 -8.23 0.98
N ALA A 180 -7.51 -7.93 0.48
CA ALA A 180 -7.71 -7.06 -0.68
C ALA A 180 -8.66 -5.92 -0.30
N THR A 181 -8.27 -4.68 -0.57
CA THR A 181 -9.14 -3.51 -0.34
C THR A 181 -10.15 -3.41 -1.48
N ASP A 182 -11.43 -3.66 -1.20
CA ASP A 182 -12.53 -3.39 -2.12
C ASP A 182 -13.07 -1.98 -1.86
N PHE A 183 -12.61 -1.05 -2.66
CA PHE A 183 -12.95 0.36 -2.53
C PHE A 183 -14.44 0.60 -2.78
N HIS A 184 -15.05 -0.10 -3.74
CA HIS A 184 -16.44 0.07 -4.10
C HIS A 184 -17.40 -0.33 -2.98
N THR A 185 -17.18 -1.48 -2.36
CA THR A 185 -18.06 -1.95 -1.28
C THR A 185 -17.65 -1.38 0.08
N GLY A 186 -16.48 -0.75 0.18
CA GLY A 186 -15.94 -0.17 1.41
C GLY A 186 -15.44 -1.21 2.39
N LYS A 187 -14.97 -2.37 1.90
CA LYS A 187 -14.52 -3.50 2.72
C LYS A 187 -13.08 -3.89 2.42
N VAL A 188 -12.40 -4.45 3.41
CA VAL A 188 -11.23 -5.29 3.17
C VAL A 188 -11.71 -6.72 3.10
N GLU A 189 -11.58 -7.35 1.95
CA GLU A 189 -11.93 -8.75 1.74
C GLU A 189 -10.76 -9.65 2.13
N THR A 190 -11.05 -10.77 2.76
CA THR A 190 -10.07 -11.75 3.24
C THR A 190 -10.26 -13.06 2.51
N TYR A 191 -9.18 -13.61 1.99
CA TYR A 191 -9.15 -14.89 1.27
C TYR A 191 -8.20 -15.86 1.98
N ASP A 192 -8.64 -17.11 2.13
CA ASP A 192 -7.80 -18.18 2.68
C ASP A 192 -6.73 -18.66 1.67
N GLU A 193 -5.93 -19.62 2.09
CA GLU A 193 -4.83 -20.25 1.34
C GLU A 193 -5.26 -20.88 -0.01
N ASN A 194 -6.56 -21.00 -0.27
CA ASN A 194 -7.14 -21.55 -1.49
C ASN A 194 -7.98 -20.52 -2.26
N PHE A 195 -7.83 -19.23 -1.96
CA PHE A 195 -8.63 -18.14 -2.50
C PHE A 195 -10.14 -18.23 -2.18
N HIS A 196 -10.55 -18.92 -1.13
CA HIS A 196 -11.93 -18.85 -0.66
C HIS A 196 -12.10 -17.61 0.22
N GLN A 197 -13.12 -16.81 -0.07
CA GLN A 197 -13.42 -15.64 0.74
C GLN A 197 -13.89 -16.06 2.15
N VAL A 198 -13.28 -15.47 3.17
CA VAL A 198 -13.54 -15.74 4.57
C VAL A 198 -13.68 -14.44 5.37
N ASN A 199 -14.17 -14.52 6.62
CA ASN A 199 -14.28 -13.41 7.56
C ASN A 199 -14.90 -12.12 7.00
N PRO A 200 -16.14 -12.16 6.46
CA PRO A 200 -16.78 -11.02 5.82
C PRO A 200 -17.09 -9.83 6.75
N SER A 201 -16.86 -9.97 8.05
CA SER A 201 -17.11 -8.94 9.08
C SER A 201 -15.85 -8.36 9.73
N GLY A 202 -14.65 -8.74 9.25
CA GLY A 202 -13.39 -8.15 9.72
C GLY A 202 -13.11 -6.77 9.14
N PHE A 203 -12.05 -6.13 9.64
CA PHE A 203 -11.53 -4.83 9.16
C PHE A 203 -12.53 -3.67 9.24
N VAL A 204 -13.31 -3.63 10.32
CA VAL A 204 -14.32 -2.60 10.55
C VAL A 204 -13.84 -1.59 11.58
N ASP A 205 -13.76 -0.32 11.19
CA ASP A 205 -13.69 0.80 12.11
C ASP A 205 -15.11 1.35 12.31
N PRO A 206 -15.73 1.18 13.51
CA PRO A 206 -17.11 1.57 13.75
C PRO A 206 -17.34 3.08 13.68
N ASN A 207 -16.28 3.87 13.68
CA ASN A 207 -16.33 5.33 13.65
C ASN A 207 -15.80 5.92 12.35
N LEU A 208 -15.51 5.12 11.32
CA LEU A 208 -15.08 5.65 10.03
C LEU A 208 -16.24 6.46 9.42
N PRO A 209 -16.01 7.73 9.02
CA PRO A 209 -17.07 8.52 8.39
C PRO A 209 -17.57 7.87 7.11
N ALA A 210 -18.87 8.00 6.83
CA ALA A 210 -19.45 7.52 5.58
C ALA A 210 -18.81 8.22 4.36
N GLY A 211 -18.68 7.50 3.25
CA GLY A 211 -18.12 8.01 2.00
C GLY A 211 -16.59 7.89 1.93
N TYR A 212 -16.00 7.02 2.75
CA TYR A 212 -14.60 6.62 2.64
C TYR A 212 -14.54 5.11 2.37
N GLY A 213 -13.64 4.71 1.47
CA GLY A 213 -13.33 3.33 1.15
C GLY A 213 -11.88 2.97 1.47
N PRO A 214 -11.58 1.70 1.80
CA PRO A 214 -10.21 1.23 1.99
C PRO A 214 -9.46 1.30 0.66
N PHE A 215 -8.25 1.87 0.67
CA PHE A 215 -7.52 2.24 -0.53
C PHE A 215 -6.21 1.45 -0.62
N GLY A 216 -5.15 1.89 0.02
CA GLY A 216 -3.92 1.10 0.17
C GLY A 216 -3.97 0.19 1.39
N ILE A 217 -3.12 -0.84 1.40
CA ILE A 217 -3.01 -1.79 2.51
C ILE A 217 -1.60 -2.38 2.56
N ARG A 218 -1.03 -2.48 3.75
CA ARG A 218 0.29 -3.08 3.96
C ARG A 218 0.36 -3.80 5.31
N ASN A 219 1.04 -4.92 5.34
CA ASN A 219 1.36 -5.65 6.57
C ASN A 219 2.75 -5.24 7.06
N PHE A 220 2.83 -4.65 8.23
CA PHE A 220 4.08 -4.41 8.93
C PHE A 220 4.11 -5.24 10.20
N ASN A 221 4.95 -6.28 10.22
CA ASN A 221 5.21 -7.12 11.40
C ASN A 221 3.94 -7.73 12.06
N GLY A 222 2.90 -8.02 11.27
CA GLY A 222 1.65 -8.62 11.78
C GLY A 222 0.57 -7.59 12.16
N GLU A 223 0.83 -6.31 12.00
CA GLU A 223 -0.19 -5.26 12.00
C GLU A 223 -0.53 -4.87 10.55
N ILE A 224 -1.82 -4.84 10.25
CA ILE A 224 -2.34 -4.49 8.93
C ILE A 224 -2.74 -3.02 8.92
N PHE A 225 -1.96 -2.21 8.22
CA PHE A 225 -2.23 -0.79 8.01
C PHE A 225 -3.09 -0.64 6.77
N VAL A 226 -4.21 0.07 6.91
CA VAL A 226 -5.15 0.34 5.82
C VAL A 226 -5.34 1.84 5.69
N THR A 227 -5.08 2.37 4.51
CA THR A 227 -5.44 3.76 4.19
C THR A 227 -6.88 3.82 3.68
N TYR A 228 -7.51 4.97 3.88
CA TYR A 228 -8.85 5.23 3.37
C TYR A 228 -8.86 6.54 2.62
N ALA A 229 -9.46 6.54 1.43
CA ALA A 229 -9.69 7.73 0.64
C ALA A 229 -11.19 8.02 0.52
N LYS A 230 -11.51 9.29 0.26
CA LYS A 230 -12.88 9.70 0.03
C LYS A 230 -13.35 9.15 -1.32
N GLN A 231 -14.51 8.49 -1.33
CA GLN A 231 -15.10 7.91 -2.53
C GLN A 231 -15.85 8.96 -3.36
N ASP A 232 -15.80 8.83 -4.67
CA ASP A 232 -16.71 9.52 -5.58
C ASP A 232 -18.16 9.02 -5.44
N ALA A 233 -19.09 9.62 -6.16
CA ALA A 233 -20.51 9.26 -6.08
C ALA A 233 -20.81 7.82 -6.54
N LYS A 234 -19.97 7.25 -7.40
CA LYS A 234 -20.08 5.86 -7.88
C LYS A 234 -19.32 4.87 -7.00
N ARG A 235 -18.47 5.38 -6.11
CA ARG A 235 -17.52 4.61 -5.29
C ARG A 235 -16.55 3.79 -6.14
N GLU A 236 -16.11 4.38 -7.23
CA GLU A 236 -15.14 3.78 -8.17
C GLU A 236 -13.76 4.37 -7.98
N ASP A 237 -13.70 5.71 -7.81
CA ASP A 237 -12.47 6.45 -7.70
C ASP A 237 -12.45 7.33 -6.44
N ASP A 238 -11.26 7.72 -6.03
CA ASP A 238 -11.06 8.64 -4.93
C ASP A 238 -11.35 10.09 -5.35
N VAL A 239 -11.67 10.89 -4.36
CA VAL A 239 -11.83 12.34 -4.50
C VAL A 239 -10.71 13.00 -3.71
N PRO A 240 -9.67 13.54 -4.39
CA PRO A 240 -8.59 14.24 -3.73
C PRO A 240 -9.08 15.50 -2.99
N GLY A 241 -8.41 15.82 -1.90
CA GLY A 241 -8.65 17.03 -1.12
C GLY A 241 -7.91 17.03 0.20
N PRO A 242 -7.49 18.21 0.70
CA PRO A 242 -6.79 18.33 1.97
C PRO A 242 -7.60 17.73 3.13
N GLY A 243 -6.99 16.82 3.88
CA GLY A 243 -7.63 16.11 4.97
C GLY A 243 -8.57 14.97 4.54
N PHE A 244 -8.61 14.61 3.25
CA PHE A 244 -9.45 13.51 2.78
C PHE A 244 -8.70 12.18 2.85
N GLY A 245 -8.49 11.71 4.08
CA GLY A 245 -7.87 10.42 4.31
C GLY A 245 -7.86 10.00 5.78
N PHE A 246 -7.68 8.68 5.98
CA PHE A 246 -7.46 8.06 7.28
C PHE A 246 -6.43 6.95 7.14
N VAL A 247 -5.76 6.61 8.23
CA VAL A 247 -4.96 5.39 8.35
C VAL A 247 -5.44 4.64 9.59
N ASN A 248 -5.90 3.42 9.40
CA ASN A 248 -6.30 2.51 10.47
C ASN A 248 -5.34 1.34 10.58
N VAL A 249 -5.25 0.78 11.77
CA VAL A 249 -4.44 -0.41 12.05
C VAL A 249 -5.32 -1.52 12.61
N PHE A 250 -5.15 -2.71 12.07
CA PHE A 250 -5.84 -3.94 12.43
C PHE A 250 -4.83 -5.03 12.77
N ASP A 251 -5.24 -6.05 13.49
CA ASP A 251 -4.47 -7.29 13.53
C ASP A 251 -4.73 -8.16 12.29
N THR A 252 -3.97 -9.22 12.13
CA THR A 252 -4.12 -10.16 11.00
C THR A 252 -5.43 -10.97 11.04
N SER A 253 -6.20 -10.94 12.12
CA SER A 253 -7.55 -11.49 12.19
C SER A 253 -8.63 -10.47 11.75
N GLY A 254 -8.23 -9.24 11.43
CA GLY A 254 -9.12 -8.15 11.03
C GLY A 254 -9.77 -7.42 12.21
N ASN A 255 -9.27 -7.62 13.44
CA ASN A 255 -9.77 -6.86 14.58
C ASN A 255 -9.19 -5.45 14.54
N PHE A 256 -10.03 -4.44 14.74
CA PHE A 256 -9.63 -3.04 14.80
C PHE A 256 -8.78 -2.78 16.05
N LEU A 257 -7.57 -2.30 15.87
CA LEU A 257 -6.66 -1.94 16.95
C LEU A 257 -6.72 -0.44 17.27
N ARG A 258 -6.57 0.40 16.25
CA ARG A 258 -6.58 1.86 16.41
C ARG A 258 -6.78 2.58 15.07
N ARG A 259 -7.34 3.78 15.13
CA ARG A 259 -7.21 4.76 14.06
C ARG A 259 -5.93 5.54 14.32
N LEU A 260 -4.95 5.37 13.44
CA LEU A 260 -3.62 5.94 13.62
C LEU A 260 -3.60 7.42 13.21
N VAL A 261 -4.07 7.71 12.00
CA VAL A 261 -4.10 9.08 11.47
C VAL A 261 -5.51 9.42 10.97
N SER A 262 -5.95 10.64 11.22
CA SER A 262 -7.22 11.18 10.77
C SER A 262 -7.05 12.53 10.10
N ASN A 263 -7.48 12.66 8.87
CA ASN A 263 -7.47 13.94 8.14
C ASN A 263 -6.06 14.59 8.06
N GLY A 264 -5.91 15.84 8.51
CA GLY A 264 -4.60 16.53 8.57
C GLY A 264 -3.94 16.64 7.21
N ASN A 265 -2.73 16.10 7.09
CA ASN A 265 -1.94 16.13 5.86
C ASN A 265 -2.28 14.98 4.88
N LEU A 266 -3.30 14.16 5.18
CA LEU A 266 -3.72 13.09 4.28
C LEU A 266 -4.58 13.63 3.14
N ASN A 267 -4.29 13.18 1.92
CA ASN A 267 -4.99 13.56 0.70
C ASN A 267 -5.02 12.36 -0.27
N ALA A 268 -6.12 11.59 -0.23
CA ALA A 268 -6.22 10.31 -0.92
C ALA A 268 -4.97 9.42 -0.72
N PRO A 269 -4.64 9.04 0.54
CA PRO A 269 -3.42 8.29 0.84
C PRO A 269 -3.52 6.86 0.29
N TRP A 270 -2.48 6.41 -0.45
CA TRP A 270 -2.42 5.03 -0.94
C TRP A 270 -1.14 4.30 -0.48
N GLY A 271 0.02 4.81 -0.84
CA GLY A 271 1.31 4.18 -0.55
C GLY A 271 1.66 4.17 0.93
N LEU A 272 2.16 3.04 1.41
CA LEU A 272 2.60 2.84 2.79
C LEU A 272 3.99 2.19 2.79
N ALA A 273 4.93 2.79 3.51
CA ALA A 273 6.26 2.22 3.71
C ALA A 273 6.70 2.37 5.17
N GLU A 274 7.42 1.38 5.70
CA GLU A 274 8.14 1.49 6.97
C GLU A 274 9.61 1.74 6.66
N VAL A 275 10.12 2.89 7.04
CA VAL A 275 11.50 3.33 6.80
C VAL A 275 12.10 3.76 8.12
N ASP A 276 13.18 3.12 8.55
CA ASP A 276 13.90 3.41 9.80
C ASP A 276 12.99 3.47 11.06
N GLY A 277 11.91 2.66 11.06
CA GLY A 277 10.94 2.59 12.16
C GLY A 277 9.89 3.71 12.14
N GLU A 278 9.81 4.48 11.08
CA GLU A 278 8.81 5.52 10.81
C GLU A 278 7.85 5.07 9.72
N LEU A 279 6.61 5.55 9.79
CA LEU A 279 5.59 5.28 8.78
C LEU A 279 5.56 6.39 7.74
N TRP A 280 5.95 6.09 6.52
CA TRP A 280 5.77 6.97 5.36
C TRP A 280 4.41 6.71 4.73
N VAL A 281 3.65 7.76 4.52
CA VAL A 281 2.33 7.72 3.88
C VAL A 281 2.37 8.60 2.64
N GLY A 282 2.26 7.98 1.47
CA GLY A 282 2.19 8.65 0.17
C GLY A 282 0.76 9.04 -0.16
N ASN A 283 0.56 10.29 -0.47
CA ASN A 283 -0.71 10.83 -0.94
C ASN A 283 -0.77 10.78 -2.48
N PHE A 284 -1.74 10.08 -3.02
CA PHE A 284 -2.05 10.17 -4.46
C PHE A 284 -2.52 11.59 -4.82
N GLY A 285 -3.36 12.18 -3.97
CA GLY A 285 -4.08 13.41 -4.31
C GLY A 285 -3.24 14.68 -4.38
N ASP A 286 -2.05 14.72 -3.77
CA ASP A 286 -1.12 15.86 -3.86
C ASP A 286 0.33 15.45 -4.10
N GLY A 287 0.61 14.15 -4.16
CA GLY A 287 1.94 13.61 -4.42
C GLY A 287 2.96 13.79 -3.31
N LEU A 288 2.53 14.22 -2.12
CA LEU A 288 3.41 14.40 -0.97
C LEU A 288 3.60 13.11 -0.19
N ILE A 289 4.75 12.98 0.46
CA ILE A 289 5.05 11.88 1.38
C ILE A 289 5.12 12.47 2.79
N ASN A 290 4.22 12.03 3.65
CA ASN A 290 4.13 12.45 5.04
C ASN A 290 4.59 11.34 5.97
N VAL A 291 5.41 11.69 6.95
CA VAL A 291 6.03 10.78 7.90
C VAL A 291 5.29 10.86 9.24
N TYR A 292 4.98 9.70 9.80
CA TYR A 292 4.28 9.58 11.06
C TYR A 292 4.97 8.56 11.98
N ASP A 293 4.82 8.77 13.27
CA ASP A 293 5.13 7.73 14.25
C ASP A 293 4.14 6.56 14.11
N PRO A 294 4.58 5.33 13.86
CA PRO A 294 3.70 4.19 13.55
C PRO A 294 2.87 3.71 14.73
N ILE A 295 3.19 4.13 15.96
CA ILE A 295 2.48 3.74 17.19
C ILE A 295 1.43 4.76 17.57
N THR A 296 1.81 6.05 17.58
CA THR A 296 0.99 7.15 18.06
C THR A 296 0.23 7.89 16.97
N GLY A 297 0.68 7.79 15.71
CA GLY A 297 0.16 8.57 14.59
C GLY A 297 0.57 10.04 14.61
N ALA A 298 1.52 10.40 15.48
CA ALA A 298 2.02 11.76 15.50
C ALA A 298 2.72 12.09 14.18
N PHE A 299 2.33 13.22 13.57
CA PHE A 299 3.01 13.74 12.40
C PHE A 299 4.44 14.15 12.75
N ILE A 300 5.40 13.70 11.99
CA ILE A 300 6.82 14.01 12.15
C ILE A 300 7.19 15.11 11.16
N GLU A 301 7.09 14.82 9.87
CA GLU A 301 7.44 15.76 8.80
C GLU A 301 6.79 15.38 7.47
N THR A 302 6.88 16.27 6.48
CA THR A 302 6.75 15.96 5.07
C THR A 302 8.14 15.88 4.47
N LEU A 303 8.44 14.89 3.64
CA LEU A 303 9.77 14.75 3.05
C LEU A 303 10.15 15.97 2.23
N MET A 304 11.37 16.47 2.46
CA MET A 304 11.86 17.72 1.88
C MET A 304 13.08 17.48 0.99
N ARG A 305 13.23 18.29 -0.01
CA ARG A 305 14.42 18.40 -0.86
C ARG A 305 15.45 19.34 -0.24
N ALA A 306 16.70 19.21 -0.66
CA ALA A 306 17.79 20.09 -0.21
C ALA A 306 17.54 21.59 -0.46
N ASP A 307 16.69 21.95 -1.43
CA ASP A 307 16.29 23.33 -1.70
C ASP A 307 15.19 23.87 -0.76
N GLY A 308 14.72 23.05 0.18
CA GLY A 308 13.68 23.40 1.14
C GLY A 308 12.26 23.31 0.59
N THR A 309 12.07 22.74 -0.60
CA THR A 309 10.73 22.44 -1.14
C THR A 309 10.33 21.00 -0.81
N PRO A 310 9.03 20.69 -0.67
CA PRO A 310 8.58 19.33 -0.49
C PRO A 310 9.00 18.40 -1.65
N LEU A 311 9.34 17.16 -1.31
CA LEU A 311 9.45 16.09 -2.29
C LEU A 311 8.04 15.72 -2.74
N GLN A 312 7.77 15.84 -4.04
CA GLN A 312 6.43 15.70 -4.59
C GLN A 312 6.46 14.96 -5.93
N PHE A 313 5.54 14.03 -6.11
CA PHE A 313 5.35 13.24 -7.32
C PHE A 313 3.89 13.33 -7.76
N ASP A 314 3.63 13.81 -8.97
CA ASP A 314 2.29 13.82 -9.56
C ASP A 314 1.76 12.38 -9.64
N GLY A 315 0.58 12.12 -9.07
CA GLY A 315 -0.03 10.80 -9.06
C GLY A 315 0.77 9.71 -8.33
N LEU A 316 1.37 10.02 -7.17
CA LEU A 316 2.15 9.07 -6.37
C LEU A 316 1.30 7.87 -5.94
N TRP A 317 1.73 6.67 -6.35
CA TRP A 317 1.09 5.42 -5.96
C TRP A 317 1.85 4.69 -4.85
N ASP A 318 2.78 3.81 -5.18
CA ASP A 318 3.43 2.94 -4.19
C ASP A 318 4.81 3.46 -3.76
N MET A 319 5.21 2.96 -2.60
CA MET A 319 6.54 3.13 -2.03
C MET A 319 7.02 1.78 -1.49
N LEU A 320 8.18 1.32 -1.99
CA LEU A 320 8.78 0.04 -1.64
C LEU A 320 10.19 0.25 -1.11
N PRO A 321 10.42 0.18 0.22
CA PRO A 321 11.77 0.17 0.78
C PRO A 321 12.51 -1.09 0.34
N LEU A 322 13.66 -0.93 -0.30
CA LEU A 322 14.51 -2.05 -0.71
C LEU A 322 15.95 -1.58 -0.88
N GLY A 323 16.89 -2.30 -0.31
CA GLY A 323 18.31 -1.94 -0.37
C GLY A 323 18.61 -0.64 0.38
N ASN A 324 19.08 0.37 -0.32
CA ASN A 324 19.51 1.65 0.23
C ASN A 324 18.58 2.83 -0.13
N GLY A 325 17.33 2.55 -0.52
CA GLY A 325 16.38 3.60 -0.85
C GLY A 325 14.94 3.10 -0.87
N VAL A 326 14.05 3.98 -1.25
CA VAL A 326 12.61 3.71 -1.37
C VAL A 326 12.22 3.87 -2.83
N TYR A 327 11.87 2.75 -3.48
CA TYR A 327 11.35 2.79 -4.85
C TYR A 327 9.94 3.36 -4.83
N PHE A 328 9.58 4.08 -5.89
CA PHE A 328 8.26 4.66 -6.04
C PHE A 328 7.70 4.45 -7.44
N THR A 329 6.39 4.44 -7.53
CA THR A 329 5.61 4.49 -8.76
C THR A 329 4.70 5.70 -8.75
N ALA A 330 4.42 6.26 -9.92
CA ALA A 330 3.51 7.38 -10.07
C ALA A 330 2.79 7.35 -11.43
N GLY A 331 1.49 7.63 -11.41
CA GLY A 331 0.65 7.83 -12.60
C GLY A 331 0.61 9.30 -13.00
N ILE A 332 1.66 9.77 -13.68
CA ILE A 332 1.82 11.18 -14.00
C ILE A 332 0.86 11.66 -15.09
N ALA A 333 0.62 12.97 -15.15
CA ALA A 333 -0.24 13.63 -16.13
C ALA A 333 -1.68 13.06 -16.12
N ASP A 334 -2.34 13.15 -14.97
CA ASP A 334 -3.69 12.59 -14.74
C ASP A 334 -3.76 11.10 -15.13
N GLU A 335 -2.78 10.31 -14.67
CA GLU A 335 -2.67 8.86 -14.90
C GLU A 335 -2.49 8.41 -16.37
N ALA A 336 -2.32 9.37 -17.28
CA ALA A 336 -2.12 9.05 -18.70
C ALA A 336 -0.75 8.43 -19.00
N HIS A 337 0.21 8.57 -18.08
CA HIS A 337 1.59 8.15 -18.22
C HIS A 337 2.14 7.56 -16.92
N GLY A 338 3.37 7.03 -16.95
CA GLY A 338 3.96 6.38 -15.80
C GLY A 338 5.39 6.81 -15.48
N LEU A 339 5.72 6.66 -14.19
CA LEU A 339 7.05 6.89 -13.66
C LEU A 339 7.39 5.82 -12.63
N PHE A 340 8.60 5.26 -12.73
CA PHE A 340 9.22 4.40 -11.74
C PHE A 340 10.61 4.93 -11.40
N GLY A 341 10.92 5.00 -10.12
CA GLY A 341 12.21 5.53 -9.66
C GLY A 341 12.55 5.15 -8.24
N ILE A 342 13.58 5.80 -7.70
CA ILE A 342 14.07 5.58 -6.34
C ILE A 342 14.26 6.92 -5.63
N ILE A 343 13.84 6.99 -4.37
CA ILE A 343 14.11 8.07 -3.42
C ILE A 343 15.31 7.65 -2.57
N THR A 344 16.25 8.55 -2.37
CA THR A 344 17.42 8.36 -1.50
C THR A 344 17.56 9.55 -0.57
N GLU A 345 18.03 9.30 0.65
CA GLU A 345 18.48 10.33 1.58
C GLU A 345 19.82 10.92 1.09
N ASP A 346 19.99 12.26 1.18
CA ASP A 346 21.16 13.00 0.68
C ASP A 346 22.39 12.91 1.61
#